data_db6678eb40b42b91e101c0ad515931f5
#
_entry.id   db6678eb40b42b91e101c0ad515931f5
#
_cell.length_a   1.000
_cell.length_b   1.000
_cell.length_c   1.000
_cell.angle_alpha   90.00
_cell.angle_beta   90.00
_cell.angle_gamma   90.00
#
_symmetry.space_group_name_H-M   'P 1'
#
loop_
_entity.id
_entity.type
_entity.pdbx_description
1 polymer ?
#
loop_
_entity_poly.entity_id
_entity_poly.type
_entity_poly.pdbx_seq_one_letter_code
_entity_poly.pdbx_strand_id
1 'polypeptide(L)'
;MGRFGIRCNAIRPLALGVSTQEYAQHTSKWTDLMALTMAPGGSRSQYVVATPETHPPSKIAPMVVWLCTDAARDVNGRTFHVRGDTVAILSEPGAEREITQDGGWTLDDLDRVAPEQLVGDLTDGYRLDGHPELQVFEP
;
A
#
# COMPACT_ATOMS: atom_id res chain seq x y z
N MET A 1 -2.81 21.25 13.16
CA MET A 1 -3.24 20.58 14.42
C MET A 1 -2.13 20.61 15.46
N GLY A 2 -0.86 20.39 15.13
CA GLY A 2 0.25 20.34 16.08
C GLY A 2 0.38 21.55 17.01
N ARG A 3 0.12 22.77 16.53
CA ARG A 3 0.14 24.01 17.35
C ARG A 3 -0.88 24.02 18.50
N PHE A 4 -1.84 23.10 18.51
CA PHE A 4 -2.85 22.94 19.55
C PHE A 4 -2.59 21.71 20.43
N GLY A 5 -1.44 21.06 20.32
CA GLY A 5 -1.14 19.84 21.01
C GLY A 5 -1.92 18.61 20.52
N ILE A 6 -2.56 18.70 19.34
CA ILE A 6 -3.33 17.61 18.76
C ILE A 6 -2.42 16.81 17.82
N ARG A 7 -2.32 15.52 18.05
CA ARG A 7 -1.62 14.56 17.19
C ARG A 7 -2.60 13.83 16.28
N CYS A 8 -2.15 13.53 15.06
CA CYS A 8 -2.90 12.73 14.10
C CYS A 8 -1.94 11.73 13.46
N ASN A 9 -2.22 10.45 13.65
CA ASN A 9 -1.44 9.36 13.05
C ASN A 9 -2.41 8.40 12.36
N ALA A 10 -1.91 7.64 11.40
CA ALA A 10 -2.68 6.65 10.67
C ALA A 10 -2.19 5.23 10.98
N ILE A 11 -3.13 4.29 11.03
CA ILE A 11 -2.84 2.86 11.05
C ILE A 11 -3.27 2.24 9.73
N ARG A 12 -2.39 1.48 9.11
CA ARG A 12 -2.68 0.58 7.99
C ARG A 12 -2.66 -0.85 8.53
N PRO A 13 -3.81 -1.39 8.95
CA PRO A 13 -3.86 -2.70 9.56
C PRO A 13 -3.94 -3.82 8.53
N LEU A 14 -3.36 -4.98 8.84
CA LEU A 14 -3.67 -6.25 8.20
C LEU A 14 -4.11 -7.23 9.28
N ALA A 15 -5.41 -7.49 9.34
CA ALA A 15 -6.00 -8.45 10.28
C ALA A 15 -7.12 -9.23 9.59
N LEU A 16 -7.29 -10.48 9.98
CA LEU A 16 -8.32 -11.35 9.47
C LEU A 16 -9.37 -11.62 10.55
N GLY A 17 -10.59 -11.17 10.29
CA GLY A 17 -11.76 -11.39 11.11
C GLY A 17 -12.78 -12.31 10.43
N VAL A 18 -13.93 -12.51 11.06
CA VAL A 18 -15.02 -13.36 10.55
C VAL A 18 -15.47 -12.94 9.15
N SER A 19 -15.64 -11.63 8.93
CA SER A 19 -16.03 -11.10 7.61
C SER A 19 -15.00 -11.37 6.51
N THR A 20 -13.72 -11.47 6.88
CA THR A 20 -12.64 -11.79 5.92
C THR A 20 -12.67 -13.27 5.54
N GLN A 21 -13.08 -14.15 6.46
CA GLN A 21 -13.25 -15.59 6.16
C GLN A 21 -14.41 -15.81 5.18
N GLU A 22 -15.54 -15.15 5.38
CA GLU A 22 -16.66 -15.19 4.44
C GLU A 22 -16.25 -14.63 3.07
N TYR A 23 -15.53 -13.51 3.05
CA TYR A 23 -15.01 -12.93 1.82
C TYR A 23 -14.06 -13.88 1.10
N ALA A 24 -13.15 -14.56 1.79
CA ALA A 24 -12.20 -15.49 1.20
C ALA A 24 -12.87 -16.71 0.55
N GLN A 25 -13.99 -17.19 1.10
CA GLN A 25 -14.76 -18.28 0.50
C GLN A 25 -15.36 -17.89 -0.86
N HIS A 26 -15.72 -16.62 -1.02
CA HIS A 26 -16.28 -16.09 -2.28
C HIS A 26 -15.23 -15.55 -3.26
N THR A 27 -14.00 -15.35 -2.81
CA THR A 27 -12.94 -14.69 -3.58
C THR A 27 -11.71 -15.57 -3.84
N SER A 28 -11.82 -16.88 -3.68
CA SER A 28 -10.70 -17.81 -3.91
C SER A 28 -10.04 -17.59 -5.29
N LYS A 29 -10.81 -17.35 -6.33
CA LYS A 29 -10.33 -17.00 -7.67
C LYS A 29 -9.50 -15.71 -7.70
N TRP A 30 -9.87 -14.71 -6.89
CA TRP A 30 -9.15 -13.44 -6.80
C TRP A 30 -7.87 -13.54 -5.98
N THR A 31 -7.83 -14.46 -5.02
CA THR A 31 -6.62 -14.72 -4.22
C THR A 31 -5.52 -15.30 -5.09
N ASP A 32 -5.87 -16.25 -5.97
CA ASP A 32 -4.93 -16.83 -6.92
C ASP A 32 -4.47 -15.79 -7.95
N LEU A 33 -5.40 -14.97 -8.46
CA LEU A 33 -5.12 -13.86 -9.36
C LEU A 33 -4.18 -12.83 -8.71
N MET A 34 -4.46 -12.41 -7.47
CA MET A 34 -3.59 -11.47 -6.76
C MET A 34 -2.20 -12.07 -6.46
N ALA A 35 -2.12 -13.37 -6.21
CA ALA A 35 -0.84 -14.04 -6.00
C ALA A 35 0.02 -14.04 -7.29
N LEU A 36 -0.62 -14.11 -8.45
CA LEU A 36 0.02 -14.10 -9.77
C LEU A 36 0.36 -12.68 -10.26
N THR A 37 -0.49 -11.70 -9.97
CA THR A 37 -0.29 -10.29 -10.40
C THR A 37 0.67 -9.52 -9.51
N MET A 38 1.06 -10.05 -8.36
CA MET A 38 2.12 -9.43 -7.55
C MET A 38 3.47 -9.68 -8.22
N ALA A 39 3.97 -8.65 -8.91
CA ALA A 39 5.20 -8.67 -9.68
C ALA A 39 6.39 -9.31 -8.93
N PRO A 40 7.26 -10.04 -9.63
CA PRO A 40 8.55 -10.46 -9.09
C PRO A 40 9.38 -9.22 -8.75
N GLY A 41 9.53 -8.90 -7.47
CA GLY A 41 10.19 -7.69 -6.99
C GLY A 41 9.27 -6.76 -6.18
N GLY A 42 7.97 -6.79 -6.40
CA GLY A 42 7.02 -6.31 -5.41
C GLY A 42 7.17 -7.18 -4.16
N SER A 43 7.16 -6.58 -3.01
CA SER A 43 7.48 -7.16 -1.69
C SER A 43 6.69 -8.44 -1.36
N ARG A 44 6.88 -9.50 -2.16
CA ARG A 44 6.29 -10.84 -1.96
C ARG A 44 6.70 -11.45 -0.63
N SER A 45 7.88 -11.09 -0.12
CA SER A 45 8.36 -11.55 1.18
C SER A 45 7.53 -11.02 2.36
N GLN A 46 6.63 -10.08 2.12
CA GLN A 46 5.80 -9.48 3.15
C GLN A 46 4.38 -10.05 3.24
N TYR A 47 3.93 -10.77 2.24
CA TYR A 47 2.66 -11.50 2.31
C TYR A 47 2.92 -12.93 2.81
N VAL A 48 3.32 -13.03 4.07
CA VAL A 48 3.08 -14.26 4.84
C VAL A 48 1.59 -14.56 4.66
N VAL A 49 1.26 -15.79 4.33
CA VAL A 49 -0.14 -16.23 4.23
C VAL A 49 -0.79 -15.88 5.57
N ALA A 50 -1.55 -14.79 5.58
CA ALA A 50 -2.21 -14.33 6.78
C ALA A 50 -3.33 -15.33 7.10
N THR A 51 -3.37 -15.79 8.33
CA THR A 51 -4.47 -16.62 8.86
C THR A 51 -5.11 -15.91 10.05
N PRO A 52 -6.35 -16.28 10.43
CA PRO A 52 -6.99 -15.71 11.64
C PRO A 52 -6.15 -15.87 12.91
N GLU A 53 -5.34 -16.93 12.99
CA GLU A 53 -4.47 -17.21 14.14
C GLU A 53 -3.22 -16.34 14.12
N THR A 54 -2.63 -16.12 12.95
CA THR A 54 -1.41 -15.31 12.81
C THR A 54 -1.72 -13.81 12.79
N HIS A 55 -2.89 -13.43 12.26
CA HIS A 55 -3.31 -12.04 12.09
C HIS A 55 -4.67 -11.73 12.71
N PRO A 56 -4.92 -12.08 13.98
CA PRO A 56 -6.18 -11.71 14.62
C PRO A 56 -6.24 -10.19 14.83
N PRO A 57 -7.45 -9.60 14.85
CA PRO A 57 -7.64 -8.16 15.09
C PRO A 57 -7.06 -7.67 16.44
N SER A 58 -6.96 -8.56 17.43
CA SER A 58 -6.39 -8.25 18.74
C SER A 58 -4.91 -7.82 18.67
N LYS A 59 -4.17 -8.19 17.64
CA LYS A 59 -2.78 -7.75 17.44
C LYS A 59 -2.66 -6.32 16.90
N ILE A 60 -3.74 -5.72 16.44
CA ILE A 60 -3.75 -4.32 15.98
C ILE A 60 -3.94 -3.36 17.15
N ALA A 61 -4.81 -3.70 18.09
CA ALA A 61 -5.21 -2.83 19.18
C ALA A 61 -4.06 -2.27 20.04
N PRO A 62 -3.01 -3.03 20.40
CA PRO A 62 -1.92 -2.51 21.22
C PRO A 62 -1.23 -1.28 20.62
N MET A 63 -1.01 -1.25 19.30
CA MET A 63 -0.39 -0.09 18.65
C MET A 63 -1.30 1.14 18.67
N VAL A 64 -2.60 0.94 18.49
CA VAL A 64 -3.59 2.04 18.57
C VAL A 64 -3.59 2.63 19.98
N VAL A 65 -3.65 1.78 21.01
CA VAL A 65 -3.63 2.22 22.42
C VAL A 65 -2.32 2.94 22.73
N TRP A 66 -1.17 2.40 22.32
CA TRP A 66 0.13 3.02 22.56
C TRP A 66 0.21 4.44 21.95
N LEU A 67 -0.32 4.64 20.75
CA LEU A 67 -0.37 5.96 20.11
C LEU A 67 -1.22 6.97 20.90
N CYS A 68 -2.12 6.53 21.77
CA CYS A 68 -2.93 7.38 22.62
C CYS A 68 -2.25 7.73 23.96
N THR A 69 -1.10 7.13 24.27
CA THR A 69 -0.37 7.38 25.53
C THR A 69 0.61 8.53 25.43
N ASP A 70 1.10 8.99 26.58
CA ASP A 70 2.17 9.99 26.68
C ASP A 70 3.51 9.49 26.12
N ALA A 71 3.73 8.17 26.09
CA ALA A 71 4.91 7.58 25.49
C ALA A 71 5.05 7.90 23.99
N ALA A 72 3.93 8.15 23.31
CA ALA A 72 3.88 8.51 21.91
C ALA A 72 3.73 10.04 21.66
N ARG A 73 3.95 10.88 22.69
CA ARG A 73 3.71 12.34 22.61
C ARG A 73 4.39 13.04 21.44
N ASP A 74 5.57 12.56 21.02
CA ASP A 74 6.36 13.12 19.94
C ASP A 74 6.07 12.48 18.56
N VAL A 75 5.11 11.54 18.53
CA VAL A 75 4.69 10.86 17.29
C VAL A 75 3.48 11.57 16.70
N ASN A 76 3.69 12.24 15.58
CA ASN A 76 2.63 12.99 14.88
C ASN A 76 2.83 12.95 13.36
N GLY A 77 1.75 12.81 12.60
CA GLY A 77 1.76 12.79 11.14
C GLY A 77 2.34 11.50 10.55
N ARG A 78 2.38 10.40 11.31
CA ARG A 78 2.98 9.15 10.85
C ARG A 78 1.96 8.09 10.48
N THR A 79 2.34 7.24 9.55
CA THR A 79 1.55 6.05 9.16
C THR A 79 2.27 4.78 9.61
N PHE A 80 1.54 3.93 10.31
CA PHE A 80 2.06 2.64 10.80
C PHE A 80 1.36 1.48 10.09
N HIS A 81 2.15 0.54 9.58
CA HIS A 81 1.63 -0.74 9.12
C HIS A 81 1.71 -1.74 10.27
N VAL A 82 0.56 -2.28 10.67
CA VAL A 82 0.45 -3.24 11.77
C VAL A 82 -0.13 -4.55 11.22
N ARG A 83 0.65 -5.63 11.31
CA ARG A 83 0.27 -6.93 10.77
C ARG A 83 0.83 -8.06 11.60
N GLY A 84 0.00 -9.00 12.03
CA GLY A 84 0.45 -10.10 12.87
C GLY A 84 1.36 -9.61 14.02
N ASP A 85 2.59 -10.11 14.08
CA ASP A 85 3.57 -9.74 15.09
C ASP A 85 4.48 -8.56 14.67
N THR A 86 4.17 -7.90 13.55
CA THR A 86 5.02 -6.86 12.98
C THR A 86 4.34 -5.49 13.07
N VAL A 87 5.09 -4.51 13.54
CA VAL A 87 4.75 -3.09 13.44
C VAL A 87 5.86 -2.40 12.63
N ALA A 88 5.48 -1.64 11.60
CA ALA A 88 6.40 -0.87 10.79
C ALA A 88 5.92 0.57 10.66
N ILE A 89 6.84 1.53 10.68
CA ILE A 89 6.58 2.90 10.27
C ILE A 89 6.80 3.00 8.75
N LEU A 90 5.86 3.61 8.05
CA LEU A 90 5.98 3.82 6.62
C LEU A 90 6.73 5.11 6.32
N SER A 91 7.51 5.10 5.24
CA SER A 91 8.12 6.33 4.72
C SER A 91 7.04 7.29 4.23
N GLU A 92 7.28 8.57 4.38
CA GLU A 92 6.44 9.60 3.75
C GLU A 92 6.62 9.53 2.23
N PRO A 93 5.53 9.63 1.46
CA PRO A 93 5.65 9.75 0.02
C PRO A 93 6.35 11.07 -0.32
N GLY A 94 7.45 10.99 -1.07
CA GLY A 94 8.17 12.12 -1.62
C GLY A 94 8.17 12.07 -3.14
N ALA A 95 8.40 13.20 -3.81
CA ALA A 95 8.63 13.19 -5.24
C ALA A 95 9.95 12.47 -5.53
N GLU A 96 9.90 11.40 -6.32
CA GLU A 96 11.10 10.75 -6.86
C GLU A 96 11.71 11.57 -7.99
N ARG A 97 10.84 12.18 -8.78
CA ARG A 97 11.19 13.03 -9.92
C ARG A 97 10.22 14.18 -10.01
N GLU A 98 10.73 15.29 -10.52
CA GLU A 98 9.95 16.50 -10.69
C GLU A 98 10.35 17.18 -12.00
N ILE A 99 9.36 17.64 -12.75
CA ILE A 99 9.55 18.48 -13.92
C ILE A 99 8.78 19.77 -13.71
N THR A 100 9.38 20.91 -14.09
CA THR A 100 8.78 22.23 -13.93
C THR A 100 8.81 22.99 -15.23
N GLN A 101 7.71 23.70 -15.56
CA GLN A 101 7.61 24.59 -16.72
C GLN A 101 6.88 25.87 -16.33
N ASP A 102 7.48 26.99 -16.66
CA ASP A 102 6.84 28.31 -16.45
C ASP A 102 5.55 28.41 -17.30
N GLY A 103 4.48 28.87 -16.65
CA GLY A 103 3.17 28.97 -17.30
C GLY A 103 2.33 27.69 -17.32
N GLY A 104 2.88 26.61 -16.76
CA GLY A 104 2.20 25.30 -16.69
C GLY A 104 2.43 24.42 -17.90
N TRP A 105 1.86 23.23 -17.88
CA TRP A 105 2.05 22.19 -18.88
C TRP A 105 0.85 22.09 -19.80
N THR A 106 1.12 22.02 -21.13
CA THR A 106 0.13 21.56 -22.12
C THR A 106 0.26 20.06 -22.32
N LEU A 107 -0.73 19.42 -22.93
CA LEU A 107 -0.65 18.00 -23.26
C LEU A 107 0.52 17.71 -24.21
N ASP A 108 0.71 18.53 -25.24
CA ASP A 108 1.80 18.39 -26.19
C ASP A 108 3.18 18.52 -25.53
N ASP A 109 3.32 19.39 -24.52
CA ASP A 109 4.55 19.52 -23.76
C ASP A 109 4.82 18.28 -22.91
N LEU A 110 3.79 17.76 -22.26
CA LEU A 110 3.90 16.54 -21.47
C LEU A 110 4.25 15.34 -22.36
N ASP A 111 3.60 15.18 -23.51
CA ASP A 111 3.90 14.10 -24.44
C ASP A 111 5.36 14.11 -24.94
N ARG A 112 5.93 15.31 -25.02
CA ARG A 112 7.33 15.48 -25.44
C ARG A 112 8.33 15.26 -24.32
N VAL A 113 8.03 15.69 -23.08
CA VAL A 113 9.01 15.77 -22.00
C VAL A 113 8.88 14.63 -20.99
N ALA A 114 7.66 14.24 -20.64
CA ALA A 114 7.43 13.26 -19.59
C ALA A 114 8.00 11.86 -19.90
N PRO A 115 7.98 11.35 -21.14
CA PRO A 115 8.55 10.04 -21.44
C PRO A 115 10.02 9.89 -21.06
N GLU A 116 10.81 10.94 -21.19
CA GLU A 116 12.24 10.88 -20.85
C GLU A 116 12.53 11.33 -19.41
N GLN A 117 11.90 12.43 -18.98
CA GLN A 117 12.32 13.08 -17.74
C GLN A 117 11.52 12.64 -16.52
N LEU A 118 10.31 12.13 -16.70
CA LEU A 118 9.43 11.76 -15.58
C LEU A 118 9.24 10.26 -15.46
N VAL A 119 8.98 9.54 -16.55
CA VAL A 119 8.51 8.15 -16.51
C VAL A 119 9.38 7.14 -17.29
N GLY A 120 10.47 7.55 -17.92
CA GLY A 120 11.19 6.78 -18.93
C GLY A 120 11.74 5.40 -18.52
N ASP A 121 11.89 5.14 -17.22
CA ASP A 121 12.37 3.86 -16.70
C ASP A 121 11.29 3.13 -15.88
N LEU A 122 10.05 3.65 -15.85
CA LEU A 122 8.95 2.94 -15.22
C LEU A 122 8.58 1.72 -16.04
N THR A 123 8.41 0.60 -15.37
CA THR A 123 7.93 -0.64 -15.98
C THR A 123 6.55 -0.95 -15.44
N ASP A 124 5.64 -1.37 -16.33
CA ASP A 124 4.33 -1.86 -15.91
C ASP A 124 4.47 -3.25 -15.28
N GLY A 125 4.52 -3.26 -13.94
CA GLY A 125 4.59 -4.49 -13.16
C GLY A 125 3.27 -5.28 -13.09
N TYR A 126 2.20 -4.77 -13.69
CA TYR A 126 0.87 -5.38 -13.67
C TYR A 126 0.45 -5.98 -15.02
N ARG A 127 1.36 -6.07 -15.97
CA ARG A 127 1.07 -6.69 -17.28
C ARG A 127 0.79 -8.18 -17.12
N LEU A 128 -0.29 -8.62 -17.75
CA LEU A 128 -0.74 -10.02 -17.76
C LEU A 128 -0.36 -10.75 -19.07
N ASP A 129 0.55 -10.22 -19.85
CA ASP A 129 0.91 -10.75 -21.18
C ASP A 129 1.40 -12.21 -21.14
N GLY A 130 1.96 -12.64 -19.98
CA GLY A 130 2.38 -14.02 -19.74
C GLY A 130 1.31 -14.95 -19.16
N HIS A 131 0.08 -14.44 -18.92
CA HIS A 131 -0.98 -15.13 -18.21
C HIS A 131 -2.33 -14.96 -18.92
N PRO A 132 -2.50 -15.55 -20.12
CA PRO A 132 -3.74 -15.41 -20.89
C PRO A 132 -4.98 -15.94 -20.15
N GLU A 133 -4.79 -16.90 -19.22
CA GLU A 133 -5.83 -17.45 -18.37
C GLU A 133 -6.41 -16.43 -17.36
N LEU A 134 -5.71 -15.32 -17.14
CA LEU A 134 -6.12 -14.25 -16.22
C LEU A 134 -6.74 -13.06 -16.94
N GLN A 135 -6.73 -13.03 -18.25
CA GLN A 135 -7.38 -11.99 -19.03
C GLN A 135 -8.88 -12.20 -18.98
N VAL A 136 -9.54 -11.42 -18.12
CA VAL A 136 -11.00 -11.51 -17.88
C VAL A 136 -11.80 -10.73 -18.93
N PHE A 137 -11.12 -9.86 -19.71
CA PHE A 137 -11.72 -9.04 -20.74
C PHE A 137 -10.91 -9.19 -22.04
N GLU A 138 -11.58 -9.66 -23.08
CA GLU A 138 -11.07 -9.45 -24.43
C GLU A 138 -11.19 -7.95 -24.78
N PRO A 139 -10.18 -7.37 -25.42
CA PRO A 139 -10.19 -5.95 -25.79
C PRO A 139 -11.29 -5.61 -26.80
#